data_fee1273ad4273995758c0098d1ef5c35
#
_entry.id   fee1273ad4273995758c0098d1ef5c35
#
_cell.length_a   1.000
_cell.length_b   1.000
_cell.length_c   1.000
_cell.angle_alpha   90.00
_cell.angle_beta   90.00
_cell.angle_gamma   90.00
#
_symmetry.space_group_name_H-M   'P 1'
#
loop_
_entity.id
_entity.type
_entity.pdbx_description
1 polymer ?
#
loop_
_entity_poly.entity_id
_entity_poly.type
_entity_poly.pdbx_seq_one_letter_code
_entity_poly.pdbx_strand_id
1 'polypeptide(L)'
;MWQEPVAGVLTAVDAVAVYAVLPLKRKRLLLAVWTAVLHMLFPLAGFLAGGAAADLLAGLGVYLSAVLLVLLGLHMMLADEGADVKMPPFMLAALLSLDAFSVSVSFGMLQLDMIRFIASAGMSAFILSCGALYMRGTFGRIGGRRLRLIAGAGLILMGILPLLP
;
A
#
# COMPACT_ATOMS: atom_id res chain seq x y z
N MET A 1 5.62 -9.16 14.75
CA MET A 1 4.93 -8.17 15.61
C MET A 1 5.04 -6.71 15.11
N TRP A 2 6.09 -6.30 14.40
CA TRP A 2 6.24 -4.95 13.85
C TRP A 2 6.02 -4.89 12.34
N GLN A 3 6.01 -6.02 11.66
CA GLN A 3 5.91 -6.11 10.21
C GLN A 3 4.53 -5.65 9.70
N GLU A 4 3.46 -6.05 10.35
CA GLU A 4 2.09 -5.76 9.96
C GLU A 4 1.76 -4.24 9.98
N PRO A 5 2.02 -3.49 11.09
CA PRO A 5 1.73 -2.07 11.11
C PRO A 5 2.66 -1.27 10.20
N VAL A 6 3.92 -1.65 10.08
CA VAL A 6 4.86 -0.96 9.17
C VAL A 6 4.44 -1.14 7.72
N ALA A 7 4.05 -2.34 7.33
CA ALA A 7 3.56 -2.58 5.98
C ALA A 7 2.26 -1.82 5.68
N GLY A 8 1.32 -1.78 6.63
CA GLY A 8 0.11 -0.99 6.47
C GLY A 8 0.39 0.51 6.27
N VAL A 9 1.44 1.04 6.90
CA VAL A 9 1.89 2.42 6.64
C VAL A 9 2.53 2.54 5.26
N LEU A 10 3.40 1.59 4.88
CA LEU A 10 4.09 1.61 3.58
C LEU A 10 3.12 1.55 2.40
N THR A 11 2.04 0.75 2.50
CA THR A 11 1.01 0.68 1.45
C THR A 11 0.18 1.95 1.30
N ALA A 12 0.17 2.82 2.31
CA ALA A 12 -0.56 4.09 2.24
C ALA A 12 0.31 5.27 1.76
N VAL A 13 1.62 5.07 1.60
CA VAL A 13 2.56 6.15 1.19
C VAL A 13 2.35 6.57 -0.27
N ASP A 14 1.96 5.66 -1.14
CA ASP A 14 1.62 5.95 -2.54
C ASP A 14 0.44 6.92 -2.66
N ALA A 15 -0.57 6.78 -1.80
CA ALA A 15 -1.69 7.71 -1.74
C ALA A 15 -1.22 9.15 -1.41
N VAL A 16 -0.21 9.30 -0.54
CA VAL A 16 0.38 10.62 -0.24
C VAL A 16 1.02 11.22 -1.48
N ALA A 17 1.83 10.44 -2.21
CA ALA A 17 2.52 10.91 -3.40
C ALA A 17 1.55 11.46 -4.45
N VAL A 18 0.42 10.77 -4.64
CA VAL A 18 -0.59 11.16 -5.63
C VAL A 18 -1.44 12.32 -5.13
N TYR A 19 -1.95 12.27 -3.88
CA TYR A 19 -2.85 13.31 -3.36
C TYR A 19 -2.16 14.64 -3.08
N ALA A 20 -0.85 14.64 -2.82
CA ALA A 20 -0.07 15.86 -2.68
C ALA A 20 -0.08 16.73 -3.96
N VAL A 21 -0.21 16.11 -5.12
CA VAL A 21 -0.20 16.79 -6.44
C VAL A 21 -1.63 17.12 -6.91
N LEU A 22 -2.64 16.39 -6.46
CA LEU A 22 -4.00 16.45 -6.99
C LEU A 22 -4.73 17.77 -6.63
N PRO A 23 -5.21 18.58 -7.59
CA PRO A 23 -5.81 19.90 -7.37
C PRO A 23 -7.27 19.82 -6.89
N LEU A 24 -7.54 19.17 -5.77
CA LEU A 24 -8.89 19.07 -5.20
C LEU A 24 -9.21 20.22 -4.26
N LYS A 25 -10.32 20.93 -4.54
CA LYS A 25 -10.87 21.99 -3.67
C LYS A 25 -12.08 21.53 -2.86
N ARG A 26 -12.86 20.57 -3.35
CA ARG A 26 -14.09 20.06 -2.71
C ARG A 26 -13.99 18.56 -2.43
N LYS A 27 -14.74 18.07 -1.44
CA LYS A 27 -14.87 16.64 -1.08
C LYS A 27 -13.57 15.95 -0.63
N ARG A 28 -12.60 16.71 -0.08
CA ARG A 28 -11.32 16.15 0.40
C ARG A 28 -11.52 15.07 1.46
N LEU A 29 -12.36 15.34 2.46
CA LEU A 29 -12.65 14.38 3.52
C LEU A 29 -13.34 13.12 2.97
N LEU A 30 -14.29 13.29 2.05
CA LEU A 30 -14.97 12.16 1.43
C LEU A 30 -14.00 11.27 0.65
N LEU A 31 -13.02 11.86 -0.04
CA LEU A 31 -11.98 11.11 -0.74
C LEU A 31 -11.06 10.38 0.25
N ALA A 32 -10.66 11.02 1.35
CA ALA A 32 -9.84 10.39 2.37
C ALA A 32 -10.56 9.19 3.03
N VAL A 33 -11.85 9.34 3.36
CA VAL A 33 -12.68 8.25 3.89
C VAL A 33 -12.82 7.13 2.85
N TRP A 34 -13.09 7.47 1.59
CA TRP A 34 -13.18 6.49 0.51
C TRP A 34 -11.89 5.70 0.33
N THR A 35 -10.75 6.39 0.34
CA THR A 35 -9.43 5.76 0.27
C THR A 35 -9.20 4.81 1.45
N ALA A 36 -9.53 5.24 2.66
CA ALA A 36 -9.41 4.41 3.85
C ALA A 36 -10.27 3.14 3.76
N VAL A 37 -11.52 3.27 3.31
CA VAL A 37 -12.43 2.13 3.11
C VAL A 37 -11.86 1.15 2.08
N LEU A 38 -11.35 1.65 0.96
CA LEU A 38 -10.73 0.81 -0.06
C LEU A 38 -9.44 0.15 0.47
N HIS A 39 -8.63 0.88 1.24
CA HIS A 39 -7.43 0.35 1.91
C HIS A 39 -7.74 -0.60 3.09
N MET A 40 -8.98 -0.86 3.39
CA MET A 40 -9.42 -1.96 4.26
C MET A 40 -10.01 -3.11 3.46
N LEU A 41 -10.84 -2.83 2.45
CA LEU A 41 -11.54 -3.85 1.66
C LEU A 41 -10.59 -4.62 0.73
N PHE A 42 -9.70 -3.92 0.03
CA PHE A 42 -8.76 -4.57 -0.89
C PHE A 42 -7.75 -5.45 -0.14
N PRO A 43 -7.11 -4.99 0.95
CA PRO A 43 -6.27 -5.87 1.75
C PRO A 43 -7.01 -7.05 2.38
N LEU A 44 -8.26 -6.87 2.81
CA LEU A 44 -9.06 -7.99 3.31
C LEU A 44 -9.22 -9.08 2.25
N ALA A 45 -9.62 -8.69 1.04
CA ALA A 45 -9.77 -9.62 -0.07
C ALA A 45 -8.44 -10.28 -0.46
N GLY A 46 -7.35 -9.49 -0.52
CA GLY A 46 -6.01 -9.99 -0.82
C GLY A 46 -5.50 -10.97 0.23
N PHE A 47 -5.72 -10.68 1.51
CA PHE A 47 -5.31 -11.54 2.62
C PHE A 47 -6.02 -12.90 2.57
N LEU A 48 -7.33 -12.90 2.32
CA LEU A 48 -8.11 -14.14 2.17
C LEU A 48 -7.64 -14.94 0.94
N ALA A 49 -7.39 -14.28 -0.18
CA ALA A 49 -6.86 -14.92 -1.38
C ALA A 49 -5.46 -15.51 -1.13
N GLY A 50 -4.59 -14.78 -0.44
CA GLY A 50 -3.25 -15.23 -0.07
C GLY A 50 -3.24 -16.42 0.88
N GLY A 51 -4.12 -16.42 1.88
CA GLY A 51 -4.31 -17.56 2.78
C GLY A 51 -4.75 -18.82 2.03
N ALA A 52 -5.76 -18.70 1.17
CA ALA A 52 -6.21 -19.81 0.34
C ALA A 52 -5.11 -20.32 -0.63
N ALA A 53 -4.30 -19.42 -1.18
CA ALA A 53 -3.17 -19.78 -2.03
C ALA A 53 -2.07 -20.51 -1.22
N ALA A 54 -1.81 -20.10 0.02
CA ALA A 54 -0.84 -20.76 0.90
C ALA A 54 -1.23 -22.21 1.20
N ASP A 55 -2.52 -22.45 1.45
CA ASP A 55 -3.05 -23.80 1.71
C ASP A 55 -2.90 -24.71 0.47
N LEU A 56 -3.11 -24.15 -0.73
CA LEU A 56 -2.97 -24.89 -1.99
C LEU A 56 -1.50 -25.18 -2.35
N LEU A 57 -0.58 -24.29 -2.02
CA LEU A 57 0.81 -24.33 -2.44
C LEU A 57 1.77 -24.94 -1.41
N ALA A 58 1.25 -25.57 -0.38
CA ALA A 58 1.93 -26.38 0.65
C ALA A 58 3.44 -26.11 0.81
N GLY A 59 3.80 -25.09 1.56
CA GLY A 59 5.19 -24.75 1.91
C GLY A 59 5.91 -23.80 0.92
N LEU A 60 5.38 -23.56 -0.28
CA LEU A 60 5.92 -22.57 -1.23
C LEU A 60 5.44 -21.14 -0.93
N GLY A 61 4.46 -20.96 -0.06
CA GLY A 61 3.84 -19.66 0.24
C GLY A 61 4.85 -18.59 0.68
N VAL A 62 5.83 -18.97 1.50
CA VAL A 62 6.87 -18.04 1.98
C VAL A 62 7.74 -17.55 0.83
N TYR A 63 8.18 -18.44 -0.07
CA TYR A 63 9.00 -18.07 -1.22
C TYR A 63 8.23 -17.20 -2.22
N LEU A 64 6.98 -17.56 -2.50
CA LEU A 64 6.12 -16.81 -3.41
C LEU A 64 5.80 -15.41 -2.84
N SER A 65 5.50 -15.31 -1.54
CA SER A 65 5.26 -14.02 -0.89
C SER A 65 6.50 -13.13 -0.93
N ALA A 66 7.69 -13.70 -0.69
CA ALA A 66 8.95 -12.98 -0.78
C ALA A 66 9.19 -12.43 -2.20
N VAL A 67 9.00 -13.27 -3.22
CA VAL A 67 9.12 -12.84 -4.63
C VAL A 67 8.13 -11.73 -4.96
N LEU A 68 6.86 -11.86 -4.55
CA LEU A 68 5.83 -10.83 -4.78
C LEU A 68 6.19 -9.50 -4.11
N LEU A 69 6.61 -9.52 -2.84
CA LEU A 69 6.99 -8.31 -2.11
C LEU A 69 8.21 -7.63 -2.72
N VAL A 70 9.21 -8.40 -3.17
CA VAL A 70 10.39 -7.86 -3.85
C VAL A 70 10.01 -7.25 -5.20
N LEU A 71 9.18 -7.92 -5.99
CA LEU A 71 8.71 -7.41 -7.28
C LEU A 71 7.87 -6.13 -7.12
N LEU A 72 6.97 -6.08 -6.12
CA LEU A 72 6.18 -4.90 -5.83
C LEU A 72 7.05 -3.73 -5.36
N GLY A 73 8.00 -3.99 -4.46
CA GLY A 73 8.93 -2.98 -4.01
C GLY A 73 9.78 -2.43 -5.16
N LEU A 74 10.26 -3.30 -6.04
CA LEU A 74 11.00 -2.90 -7.25
C LEU A 74 10.11 -2.10 -8.21
N HIS A 75 8.87 -2.55 -8.44
CA HIS A 75 7.89 -1.81 -9.24
C HIS A 75 7.65 -0.40 -8.69
N MET A 76 7.44 -0.25 -7.38
CA MET A 76 7.30 1.06 -6.74
C MET A 76 8.52 1.96 -6.94
N MET A 77 9.73 1.40 -6.87
CA MET A 77 10.96 2.17 -7.05
C MET A 77 11.18 2.61 -8.50
N LEU A 78 10.76 1.81 -9.48
CA LEU A 78 10.93 2.06 -10.91
C LEU A 78 9.78 2.86 -11.53
N ALA A 79 8.63 2.96 -10.85
CA ALA A 79 7.47 3.69 -11.36
C ALA A 79 7.78 5.18 -11.55
N ASP A 80 7.56 5.69 -12.76
CA ASP A 80 7.79 7.09 -13.10
C ASP A 80 6.71 8.03 -12.55
N GLU A 81 7.12 9.28 -12.21
CA GLU A 81 6.23 10.32 -11.67
C GLU A 81 5.31 10.97 -12.72
N GLY A 82 5.33 10.49 -13.95
CA GLY A 82 4.88 11.26 -15.12
C GLY A 82 3.56 10.84 -15.75
N ALA A 83 2.76 9.98 -15.17
CA ALA A 83 1.44 9.72 -15.71
C ALA A 83 0.50 10.89 -15.36
N ASP A 84 0.25 11.78 -16.34
CA ASP A 84 -0.89 12.72 -16.34
C ASP A 84 -2.20 11.91 -16.31
N VAL A 85 -2.52 11.37 -15.14
CA VAL A 85 -3.68 10.51 -14.95
C VAL A 85 -4.91 11.41 -14.88
N LYS A 86 -5.51 11.72 -16.02
CA LYS A 86 -6.81 12.38 -16.13
C LYS A 86 -7.95 11.46 -15.68
N MET A 87 -7.82 10.83 -14.52
CA MET A 87 -8.82 9.95 -13.93
C MET A 87 -9.62 10.66 -12.83
N PRO A 88 -10.90 10.29 -12.63
CA PRO A 88 -11.66 10.76 -11.49
C PRO A 88 -10.95 10.39 -10.18
N PRO A 89 -10.93 11.28 -9.17
CA PRO A 89 -10.20 11.04 -7.92
C PRO A 89 -10.60 9.76 -7.18
N PHE A 90 -11.86 9.36 -7.29
CA PHE A 90 -12.37 8.12 -6.68
C PHE A 90 -11.83 6.85 -7.38
N MET A 91 -11.67 6.91 -8.70
CA MET A 91 -11.08 5.81 -9.48
C MET A 91 -9.58 5.69 -9.20
N LEU A 92 -8.92 6.83 -9.00
CA LEU A 92 -7.52 6.87 -8.60
C LEU A 92 -7.30 6.24 -7.23
N ALA A 93 -8.20 6.50 -6.27
CA ALA A 93 -8.16 5.85 -4.96
C ALA A 93 -8.28 4.33 -5.06
N ALA A 94 -9.15 3.82 -5.94
CA ALA A 94 -9.29 2.39 -6.18
C ALA A 94 -8.01 1.78 -6.79
N LEU A 95 -7.40 2.48 -7.75
CA LEU A 95 -6.14 2.04 -8.36
C LEU A 95 -5.00 1.94 -7.34
N LEU A 96 -4.87 2.95 -6.48
CA LEU A 96 -3.89 2.95 -5.39
C LEU A 96 -4.12 1.81 -4.38
N SER A 97 -5.38 1.42 -4.17
CA SER A 97 -5.71 0.32 -3.26
C SER A 97 -5.37 -1.06 -3.84
N LEU A 98 -5.15 -1.19 -5.16
CA LEU A 98 -4.69 -2.43 -5.78
C LEU A 98 -3.27 -2.81 -5.34
N ASP A 99 -2.40 -1.84 -5.08
CA ASP A 99 -1.07 -2.11 -4.51
C ASP A 99 -1.21 -2.75 -3.12
N ALA A 100 -2.10 -2.21 -2.29
CA ALA A 100 -2.40 -2.76 -0.98
C ALA A 100 -3.00 -4.18 -1.05
N PHE A 101 -3.81 -4.49 -2.07
CA PHE A 101 -4.28 -5.84 -2.36
C PHE A 101 -3.12 -6.80 -2.61
N SER A 102 -2.18 -6.43 -3.48
CA SER A 102 -1.05 -7.28 -3.86
C SER A 102 -0.11 -7.56 -2.67
N VAL A 103 0.17 -6.56 -1.83
CA VAL A 103 0.93 -6.72 -0.58
C VAL A 103 0.21 -7.65 0.38
N SER A 104 -1.11 -7.51 0.50
CA SER A 104 -1.91 -8.31 1.43
C SER A 104 -2.06 -9.77 0.99
N VAL A 105 -2.03 -10.08 -0.32
CA VAL A 105 -1.90 -11.46 -0.82
C VAL A 105 -0.63 -12.09 -0.27
N SER A 106 0.51 -11.39 -0.36
CA SER A 106 1.79 -11.88 0.17
C SER A 106 1.73 -12.11 1.69
N PHE A 107 1.06 -11.23 2.42
CA PHE A 107 0.91 -11.34 3.87
C PHE A 107 -0.07 -12.44 4.28
N GLY A 108 -1.11 -12.69 3.49
CA GLY A 108 -1.97 -13.85 3.64
C GLY A 108 -1.21 -15.16 3.47
N MET A 109 -0.31 -15.23 2.49
CA MET A 109 0.57 -16.39 2.31
C MET A 109 1.52 -16.62 3.49
N LEU A 110 1.96 -15.54 4.15
CA LEU A 110 2.81 -15.59 5.35
C LEU A 110 2.03 -15.84 6.64
N GLN A 111 0.70 -15.92 6.58
CA GLN A 111 -0.22 -16.11 7.71
C GLN A 111 0.00 -15.09 8.84
N LEU A 112 0.29 -13.84 8.49
CA LEU A 112 0.47 -12.74 9.44
C LEU A 112 -0.88 -12.32 10.07
N ASP A 113 -0.84 -11.41 11.05
CA ASP A 113 -2.04 -10.92 11.74
C ASP A 113 -2.87 -10.00 10.82
N MET A 114 -3.95 -10.55 10.26
CA MET A 114 -4.86 -9.86 9.34
C MET A 114 -5.45 -8.58 9.96
N ILE A 115 -5.90 -8.65 11.22
CA ILE A 115 -6.60 -7.53 11.87
C ILE A 115 -5.65 -6.35 12.05
N ARG A 116 -4.43 -6.62 12.53
CA ARG A 116 -3.42 -5.56 12.73
C ARG A 116 -3.01 -4.92 11.41
N PHE A 117 -2.82 -5.72 10.37
CA PHE A 117 -2.46 -5.20 9.06
C PHE A 117 -3.58 -4.32 8.48
N ILE A 118 -4.82 -4.81 8.44
CA ILE A 118 -5.96 -4.06 7.87
C ILE A 118 -6.25 -2.79 8.66
N ALA A 119 -6.22 -2.86 10.00
CA ALA A 119 -6.44 -1.69 10.85
C ALA A 119 -5.34 -0.63 10.62
N SER A 120 -4.08 -1.04 10.53
CA SER A 120 -2.97 -0.12 10.29
C SER A 120 -3.02 0.46 8.87
N ALA A 121 -3.36 -0.34 7.85
CA ALA A 121 -3.49 0.12 6.47
C ALA A 121 -4.64 1.16 6.32
N GLY A 122 -5.81 0.87 6.88
CA GLY A 122 -6.94 1.79 6.84
C GLY A 122 -6.70 3.08 7.61
N MET A 123 -6.14 2.99 8.82
CA MET A 123 -5.84 4.15 9.65
C MET A 123 -4.74 5.02 9.03
N SER A 124 -3.65 4.42 8.56
CA SER A 124 -2.57 5.15 7.90
C SER A 124 -3.04 5.77 6.57
N ALA A 125 -3.81 5.05 5.76
CA ALA A 125 -4.39 5.59 4.54
C ALA A 125 -5.29 6.81 4.82
N PHE A 126 -6.11 6.77 5.87
CA PHE A 126 -6.92 7.91 6.26
C PHE A 126 -6.09 9.11 6.69
N ILE A 127 -5.16 8.91 7.66
CA ILE A 127 -4.33 9.98 8.21
C ILE A 127 -3.45 10.59 7.11
N LEU A 128 -2.78 9.76 6.32
CA LEU A 128 -1.88 10.21 5.27
C LEU A 128 -2.63 10.88 4.12
N SER A 129 -3.80 10.38 3.73
CA SER A 129 -4.65 11.03 2.71
C SER A 129 -5.16 12.38 3.17
N CYS A 130 -5.61 12.49 4.43
CA CYS A 130 -5.96 13.78 5.02
C CYS A 130 -4.75 14.72 5.03
N GLY A 131 -3.60 14.26 5.52
CA GLY A 131 -2.37 15.05 5.53
C GLY A 131 -1.99 15.56 4.14
N ALA A 132 -1.96 14.68 3.14
CA ALA A 132 -1.61 15.03 1.77
C ALA A 132 -2.61 16.03 1.13
N LEU A 133 -3.92 15.85 1.38
CA LEU A 133 -4.95 16.72 0.83
C LEU A 133 -5.05 18.09 1.51
N TYR A 134 -4.73 18.19 2.81
CA TYR A 134 -4.81 19.44 3.56
C TYR A 134 -3.48 20.19 3.63
N MET A 135 -2.33 19.47 3.71
CA MET A 135 -0.98 20.03 3.83
C MET A 135 -0.20 20.01 2.50
N ARG A 136 -0.87 20.24 1.41
CA ARG A 136 -0.35 20.13 0.04
C ARG A 136 1.00 20.82 -0.21
N GLY A 137 1.23 22.00 0.38
CA GLY A 137 2.47 22.75 0.22
C GLY A 137 3.68 22.10 0.88
N THR A 138 3.47 21.33 1.93
CA THR A 138 4.53 20.66 2.70
C THR A 138 4.88 19.29 2.10
N PHE A 139 3.87 18.48 1.80
CA PHE A 139 4.07 17.16 1.22
C PHE A 139 4.55 17.20 -0.23
N GLY A 140 4.14 18.19 -1.02
CA GLY A 140 4.64 18.39 -2.39
C GLY A 140 6.16 18.70 -2.45
N ARG A 141 6.75 19.19 -1.35
CA ARG A 141 8.20 19.44 -1.25
C ARG A 141 9.03 18.19 -0.96
N ILE A 142 8.43 17.16 -0.36
CA ILE A 142 9.14 15.92 0.01
C ILE A 142 9.47 15.08 -1.23
N GLY A 143 8.81 15.33 -2.36
CA GLY A 143 9.00 14.61 -3.63
C GLY A 143 8.42 13.19 -3.57
N GLY A 144 7.38 12.91 -4.35
CA GLY A 144 6.72 11.61 -4.40
C GLY A 144 7.69 10.45 -4.66
N ARG A 145 8.77 10.72 -5.43
CA ARG A 145 9.82 9.76 -5.73
C ARG A 145 10.54 9.26 -4.48
N ARG A 146 10.89 10.15 -3.55
CA ARG A 146 11.58 9.75 -2.29
C ARG A 146 10.68 8.87 -1.43
N LEU A 147 9.40 9.22 -1.31
CA LEU A 147 8.45 8.42 -0.56
C LEU A 147 8.28 7.02 -1.16
N ARG A 148 8.17 6.91 -2.48
CA ARG A 148 8.09 5.62 -3.18
C ARG A 148 9.36 4.79 -3.07
N LEU A 149 10.53 5.41 -3.12
CA LEU A 149 11.80 4.71 -2.90
C LEU A 149 11.88 4.13 -1.48
N ILE A 150 11.47 4.87 -0.46
CA ILE A 150 11.45 4.40 0.94
C ILE A 150 10.43 3.27 1.10
N ALA A 151 9.22 3.41 0.56
CA ALA A 151 8.20 2.39 0.64
C ALA A 151 8.60 1.12 -0.13
N GLY A 152 9.12 1.25 -1.35
CA GLY A 152 9.60 0.12 -2.15
C GLY A 152 10.76 -0.61 -1.48
N ALA A 153 11.73 0.11 -0.92
CA ALA A 153 12.82 -0.49 -0.16
C ALA A 153 12.31 -1.23 1.09
N GLY A 154 11.31 -0.67 1.78
CA GLY A 154 10.65 -1.32 2.92
C GLY A 154 9.98 -2.64 2.54
N LEU A 155 9.26 -2.67 1.41
CA LEU A 155 8.62 -3.90 0.89
C LEU A 155 9.66 -4.96 0.50
N ILE A 156 10.76 -4.57 -0.15
CA ILE A 156 11.86 -5.48 -0.48
C ILE A 156 12.46 -6.08 0.79
N LEU A 157 12.71 -5.25 1.80
CA LEU A 157 13.24 -5.71 3.08
C LEU A 157 12.29 -6.70 3.75
N MET A 158 10.98 -6.42 3.74
CA MET A 158 9.96 -7.32 4.28
C MET A 158 9.84 -8.63 3.49
N GLY A 159 10.07 -8.60 2.18
CA GLY A 159 10.10 -9.81 1.36
C GLY A 159 11.31 -10.71 1.64
N ILE A 160 12.46 -10.10 1.95
CA ILE A 160 13.70 -10.84 2.23
C ILE A 160 13.72 -11.38 3.68
N LEU A 161 13.14 -10.65 4.62
CA LEU A 161 13.20 -10.97 6.05
C LEU A 161 12.74 -12.40 6.41
N PRO A 162 11.63 -12.92 5.86
CA PRO A 162 11.18 -14.29 6.11
C PRO A 162 12.07 -15.40 5.52
N LEU A 163 12.99 -15.03 4.60
CA LEU A 163 13.93 -15.97 3.98
C LEU A 163 15.23 -16.12 4.79
N LEU A 164 15.46 -15.21 5.72
CA LEU A 164 16.64 -15.28 6.59
C LEU A 164 16.41 -16.31 7.69
N PRO A 165 17.44 -17.14 7.99
CA PRO A 165 17.35 -18.18 9.03
C PRO A 165 17.16 -17.62 10.44
#